data_38b7513ed083a8c6ca2fa5e19ac987b0
#
_entry.id   38b7513ed083a8c6ca2fa5e19ac987b0
#
_cell.length_a   1.000
_cell.length_b   1.000
_cell.length_c   1.000
_cell.angle_alpha   90.00
_cell.angle_beta   90.00
_cell.angle_gamma   90.00
#
_symmetry.space_group_name_H-M   'P 1'
#
loop_
_entity.id
_entity.type
_entity.pdbx_description
1 polymer ?
#
loop_
_entity_poly.entity_id
_entity_poly.type
_entity_poly.pdbx_seq_one_letter_code
_entity_poly.pdbx_strand_id
1 'polypeptide(L)'
;VRNQDPTHTIRFKVTNDKLLIGDGVVIATPFGSSGYFKSITGQTFSSGFGLAFNNITEKLAPIFFKNNDQVNFKLIRGKATLSFDNNPDIFVIDEGSELVFKLSDQVAKIYEDTSLRCPNCQVNRG
;
A
#
# COMPACT_ATOMS: atom_id res chain seq x y z
N VAL A 1 -3.05 -1.54 1.26
CA VAL A 1 -4.26 -0.75 0.91
C VAL A 1 -5.14 -1.57 0.00
N ARG A 2 -6.40 -1.68 0.34
CA ARG A 2 -7.34 -2.41 -0.50
C ARG A 2 -8.71 -1.71 -0.47
N ASN A 3 -9.55 -2.07 -1.44
CA ASN A 3 -10.94 -1.61 -1.48
C ASN A 3 -11.69 -1.98 -0.20
N GLN A 4 -12.50 -1.08 0.29
CA GLN A 4 -13.31 -1.32 1.49
C GLN A 4 -14.42 -2.33 1.19
N ASP A 5 -15.07 -2.19 0.03
CA ASP A 5 -16.08 -3.12 -0.43
C ASP A 5 -15.45 -4.07 -1.45
N PRO A 6 -15.37 -5.38 -1.17
CA PRO A 6 -14.72 -6.32 -2.08
C PRO A 6 -15.46 -6.49 -3.41
N THR A 7 -16.68 -6.00 -3.53
CA THR A 7 -17.43 -6.04 -4.78
C THR A 7 -17.19 -4.83 -5.69
N HIS A 8 -16.48 -3.81 -5.20
CA HIS A 8 -16.20 -2.59 -5.95
C HIS A 8 -14.71 -2.32 -5.99
N THR A 9 -14.19 -2.10 -7.18
CA THR A 9 -12.80 -1.66 -7.35
C THR A 9 -12.63 -0.21 -6.93
N ILE A 10 -11.38 0.17 -6.66
CA ILE A 10 -10.98 1.55 -6.42
C ILE A 10 -10.14 2.06 -7.59
N ARG A 11 -10.03 3.36 -7.70
CA ARG A 11 -9.12 4.02 -8.64
C ARG A 11 -8.06 4.77 -7.88
N PHE A 12 -6.82 4.55 -8.26
CA PHE A 12 -5.70 5.10 -7.51
C PHE A 12 -4.50 5.35 -8.43
N LYS A 13 -3.56 6.16 -7.93
CA LYS A 13 -2.28 6.41 -8.57
C LYS A 13 -1.16 6.05 -7.60
N VAL A 14 -0.08 5.51 -8.14
CA VAL A 14 1.10 5.14 -7.37
C VAL A 14 2.32 5.78 -8.02
N THR A 15 3.00 6.64 -7.29
CA THR A 15 4.29 7.25 -7.65
C THR A 15 4.27 8.01 -8.97
N ASN A 16 3.76 7.41 -10.04
CA ASN A 16 3.56 8.07 -11.33
C ASN A 16 2.10 8.52 -11.47
N ASP A 17 1.79 9.24 -12.52
CA ASP A 17 0.44 9.80 -12.72
C ASP A 17 -0.52 8.87 -13.43
N LYS A 18 -0.16 7.60 -13.61
CA LYS A 18 -1.03 6.65 -14.29
C LYS A 18 -2.17 6.23 -13.37
N LEU A 19 -3.39 6.38 -13.85
CA LEU A 19 -4.58 5.93 -13.13
C LEU A 19 -4.71 4.40 -13.24
N LEU A 20 -4.86 3.76 -12.10
CA LEU A 20 -5.03 2.32 -11.99
C LEU A 20 -6.39 2.00 -11.39
N ILE A 21 -6.96 0.90 -11.82
CA ILE A 21 -8.25 0.41 -11.35
C ILE A 21 -8.07 -1.02 -10.86
N GLY A 22 -8.46 -1.28 -9.63
CA GLY A 22 -8.33 -2.62 -9.06
C GLY A 22 -8.70 -2.64 -7.59
N ASP A 23 -8.23 -3.67 -6.90
CA ASP A 23 -8.53 -3.84 -5.47
C ASP A 23 -7.57 -3.11 -4.56
N GLY A 24 -6.37 -2.79 -5.03
CA GLY A 24 -5.42 -2.04 -4.24
C GLY A 24 -3.97 -2.44 -4.45
N VAL A 25 -3.17 -2.22 -3.42
CA VAL A 25 -1.73 -2.52 -3.44
C VAL A 25 -1.31 -3.18 -2.14
N VAL A 26 -0.24 -3.95 -2.23
CA VAL A 26 0.46 -4.55 -1.09
C VAL A 26 1.88 -4.04 -1.06
N ILE A 27 2.30 -3.48 0.07
CA ILE A 27 3.67 -3.03 0.27
C ILE A 27 4.30 -3.94 1.30
N ALA A 28 5.46 -4.49 0.97
CA ALA A 28 6.14 -5.46 1.80
C ALA A 28 7.61 -5.12 1.98
N THR A 29 8.10 -5.36 3.19
CA THR A 29 9.53 -5.41 3.48
C THR A 29 10.09 -6.76 3.05
N PRO A 30 11.42 -6.94 3.01
CA PRO A 30 12.00 -8.26 2.70
C PRO A 30 11.48 -9.36 3.63
N PHE A 31 11.34 -9.07 4.90
CA PHE A 31 10.81 -10.02 5.86
C PHE A 31 9.38 -10.42 5.53
N GLY A 32 8.54 -9.45 5.17
CA GLY A 32 7.14 -9.71 4.82
C GLY A 32 6.93 -10.26 3.40
N SER A 33 7.98 -10.33 2.57
CA SER A 33 7.83 -10.71 1.17
C SER A 33 7.47 -12.18 0.97
N SER A 34 7.72 -13.02 1.97
CA SER A 34 7.36 -14.44 1.91
C SER A 34 5.88 -14.72 2.17
N GLY A 35 5.12 -13.73 2.64
CA GLY A 35 3.70 -13.86 2.92
C GLY A 35 2.82 -13.44 1.74
N TYR A 36 1.97 -12.46 1.99
CA TYR A 36 0.96 -12.03 1.02
C TYR A 36 1.57 -11.52 -0.29
N PHE A 37 2.72 -10.83 -0.20
CA PHE A 37 3.42 -10.36 -1.39
C PHE A 37 3.80 -11.51 -2.33
N LYS A 38 4.38 -12.58 -1.78
CA LYS A 38 4.71 -13.78 -2.56
C LYS A 38 3.46 -14.43 -3.13
N SER A 39 2.38 -14.43 -2.37
CA SER A 39 1.11 -15.00 -2.82
C SER A 39 0.59 -14.31 -4.08
N ILE A 40 0.75 -13.00 -4.18
CA ILE A 40 0.31 -12.23 -5.34
C ILE A 40 1.32 -12.32 -6.50
N THR A 41 2.60 -12.21 -6.20
CA THR A 41 3.63 -12.01 -7.23
C THR A 41 4.40 -13.28 -7.58
N GLY A 42 4.42 -14.27 -6.69
CA GLY A 42 5.30 -15.42 -6.81
C GLY A 42 6.75 -15.13 -6.50
N GLN A 43 7.06 -13.93 -5.97
CA GLN A 43 8.43 -13.47 -5.79
C GLN A 43 8.69 -13.05 -4.34
N THR A 44 9.96 -13.18 -3.93
CA THR A 44 10.49 -12.61 -2.69
C THR A 44 11.70 -11.74 -3.03
N PHE A 45 12.15 -10.95 -2.07
CA PHE A 45 13.32 -10.09 -2.26
C PHE A 45 14.07 -9.94 -0.94
N SER A 46 15.33 -9.49 -1.02
CA SER A 46 16.24 -9.47 0.14
C SER A 46 16.62 -8.08 0.63
N SER A 47 16.30 -7.04 -0.12
CA SER A 47 16.64 -5.66 0.27
C SER A 47 15.61 -4.69 -0.28
N GLY A 48 15.53 -3.49 0.31
CA GLY A 48 14.56 -2.49 -0.09
C GLY A 48 13.15 -2.84 0.37
N PHE A 49 12.17 -2.45 -0.43
CA PHE A 49 10.79 -2.85 -0.23
C PHE A 49 10.10 -3.01 -1.59
N GLY A 50 9.00 -3.74 -1.60
CA GLY A 50 8.29 -4.04 -2.82
C GLY A 50 6.85 -3.60 -2.77
N LEU A 51 6.30 -3.28 -3.94
CA LEU A 51 4.89 -2.97 -4.12
C LEU A 51 4.29 -3.92 -5.14
N ALA A 52 3.24 -4.60 -4.76
CA ALA A 52 2.49 -5.47 -5.65
C ALA A 52 1.09 -4.89 -5.87
N PHE A 53 0.58 -5.10 -7.07
CA PHE A 53 -0.76 -4.66 -7.42
C PHE A 53 -1.74 -5.79 -7.19
N ASN A 54 -2.85 -5.48 -6.53
CA ASN A 54 -3.84 -6.47 -6.17
C ASN A 54 -5.03 -6.37 -7.14
N ASN A 55 -5.14 -7.36 -8.02
CA ASN A 55 -6.26 -7.54 -8.93
C ASN A 55 -6.59 -6.28 -9.73
N ILE A 56 -5.58 -5.70 -10.36
CA ILE A 56 -5.79 -4.53 -11.22
C ILE A 56 -6.20 -4.97 -12.63
N THR A 57 -6.85 -4.05 -13.36
CA THR A 57 -7.34 -4.31 -14.72
C THR A 57 -6.23 -4.48 -15.75
N GLU A 58 -5.04 -3.96 -15.45
CA GLU A 58 -3.85 -4.13 -16.28
C GLU A 58 -2.91 -5.11 -15.61
N LYS A 59 -2.13 -5.84 -16.43
CA LYS A 59 -1.06 -6.67 -15.88
C LYS A 59 0.17 -5.80 -15.66
N LEU A 60 0.48 -5.54 -14.40
CA LEU A 60 1.68 -4.83 -14.02
C LEU A 60 2.54 -5.71 -13.12
N ALA A 61 3.83 -5.75 -13.43
CA ALA A 61 4.79 -6.41 -12.57
C ALA A 61 4.95 -5.68 -11.25
N PRO A 62 5.32 -6.38 -10.16
CA PRO A 62 5.63 -5.71 -8.91
C PRO A 62 6.80 -4.75 -9.10
N ILE A 63 6.82 -3.69 -8.29
CA ILE A 63 7.86 -2.68 -8.32
C ILE A 63 8.72 -2.86 -7.08
N PHE A 64 10.04 -2.86 -7.25
CA PHE A 64 11.00 -2.98 -6.16
C PHE A 64 11.69 -1.64 -5.96
N PHE A 65 11.76 -1.21 -4.72
CA PHE A 65 12.31 0.07 -4.32
C PHE A 65 13.55 -0.13 -3.46
N LYS A 66 14.45 0.84 -3.54
CA LYS A 66 15.63 0.87 -2.67
C LYS A 66 15.27 1.38 -1.29
N ASN A 67 16.17 1.19 -0.33
CA ASN A 67 15.93 1.59 1.06
C ASN A 67 15.59 3.07 1.23
N ASN A 68 16.10 3.94 0.36
CA ASN A 68 15.90 5.39 0.44
C ASN A 68 14.74 5.90 -0.41
N ASP A 69 14.10 5.02 -1.15
CA ASP A 69 12.98 5.41 -2.00
C ASP A 69 11.72 5.63 -1.18
N GLN A 70 10.78 6.34 -1.76
CA GLN A 70 9.44 6.47 -1.22
C GLN A 70 8.41 6.20 -2.28
N VAL A 71 7.24 5.74 -1.85
CA VAL A 71 6.09 5.48 -2.71
C VAL A 71 4.97 6.41 -2.31
N ASN A 72 4.42 7.11 -3.28
CA ASN A 72 3.25 7.93 -3.09
C ASN A 72 2.03 7.18 -3.61
N PHE A 73 1.00 7.08 -2.80
CA PHE A 73 -0.28 6.47 -3.15
C PHE A 73 -1.36 7.54 -3.02
N LYS A 74 -2.17 7.70 -4.05
CA LYS A 74 -3.30 8.63 -4.02
C LYS A 74 -4.58 7.88 -4.40
N LEU A 75 -5.57 7.92 -3.52
CA LEU A 75 -6.89 7.37 -3.81
C LEU A 75 -7.69 8.39 -4.60
N ILE A 76 -8.05 8.03 -5.83
CA ILE A 76 -8.76 8.93 -6.74
C ILE A 76 -10.26 8.74 -6.60
N ARG A 77 -10.72 7.49 -6.49
CA ARG A 77 -12.16 7.19 -6.42
C ARG A 77 -12.42 5.94 -5.61
N GLY A 78 -13.49 5.98 -4.82
CA GLY A 78 -13.91 4.88 -3.98
C GLY A 78 -13.45 5.04 -2.55
N LYS A 79 -13.68 4.01 -1.76
CA LYS A 79 -13.20 3.93 -0.38
C LYS A 79 -12.25 2.77 -0.24
N ALA A 80 -11.18 2.99 0.48
CA ALA A 80 -10.16 1.98 0.73
C ALA A 80 -9.89 1.84 2.21
N THR A 81 -9.23 0.75 2.57
CA THR A 81 -8.74 0.54 3.91
C THR A 81 -7.24 0.28 3.87
N LEU A 82 -6.57 0.68 4.93
CA LEU A 82 -5.16 0.42 5.16
C LEU A 82 -5.05 -0.48 6.37
N SER A 83 -4.35 -1.58 6.21
CA SER A 83 -4.07 -2.50 7.32
C SER A 83 -2.61 -2.90 7.31
N PHE A 84 -2.11 -3.31 8.47
CA PHE A 84 -0.75 -3.78 8.67
C PHE A 84 -0.77 -5.20 9.17
N ASP A 85 0.26 -5.95 8.87
CA ASP A 85 0.45 -7.27 9.46
C ASP A 85 0.58 -7.15 10.99
N ASN A 86 -0.02 -8.09 11.68
CA ASN A 86 0.04 -8.20 13.14
C ASN A 86 -0.54 -6.99 13.89
N ASN A 87 -1.34 -6.18 13.21
CA ASN A 87 -2.01 -5.04 13.81
C ASN A 87 -3.51 -5.14 13.54
N PRO A 88 -4.36 -5.17 14.59
CA PRO A 88 -5.80 -5.28 14.37
C PRO A 88 -6.46 -3.99 13.88
N ASP A 89 -5.75 -2.86 13.92
CA ASP A 89 -6.32 -1.59 13.50
C ASP A 89 -6.47 -1.53 11.99
N ILE A 90 -7.60 -1.03 11.55
CA ILE A 90 -7.90 -0.79 10.14
C ILE A 90 -8.24 0.68 9.98
N PHE A 91 -7.53 1.33 9.07
CA PHE A 91 -7.72 2.75 8.79
C PHE A 91 -8.59 2.89 7.54
N VAL A 92 -9.57 3.77 7.58
CA VAL A 92 -10.38 4.10 6.41
C VAL A 92 -9.72 5.24 5.65
N ILE A 93 -9.62 5.07 4.33
CA ILE A 93 -9.02 6.05 3.44
C ILE A 93 -10.13 6.57 2.53
N ASP A 94 -10.33 7.89 2.55
CA ASP A 94 -11.33 8.56 1.73
C ASP A 94 -10.76 9.01 0.38
N GLU A 95 -11.63 9.30 -0.56
CA GLU A 95 -11.24 9.85 -1.86
C GLU A 95 -10.39 11.10 -1.69
N GLY A 96 -9.33 11.21 -2.48
CA GLY A 96 -8.41 12.33 -2.45
C GLY A 96 -7.28 12.19 -1.43
N SER A 97 -7.31 11.16 -0.60
CA SER A 97 -6.25 10.93 0.37
C SER A 97 -4.94 10.54 -0.31
N GLU A 98 -3.84 11.06 0.23
CA GLU A 98 -2.50 10.74 -0.24
C GLU A 98 -1.72 10.11 0.91
N LEU A 99 -1.03 9.02 0.60
CA LEU A 99 -0.19 8.30 1.54
C LEU A 99 1.23 8.23 1.00
N VAL A 100 2.20 8.34 1.88
CA VAL A 100 3.61 8.17 1.54
C VAL A 100 4.16 7.00 2.34
N PHE A 101 4.73 6.03 1.63
CA PHE A 101 5.35 4.86 2.25
C PHE A 101 6.86 4.95 2.13
N LYS A 102 7.54 4.76 3.25
CA LYS A 102 9.00 4.75 3.33
C LYS A 102 9.45 3.57 4.17
N LEU A 103 10.59 3.02 3.82
CA LEU A 103 11.28 2.06 4.67
C LEU A 103 12.08 2.81 5.73
N SER A 104 11.93 2.40 6.99
CA SER A 104 12.72 2.95 8.09
C SER A 104 13.04 1.82 9.06
N ASP A 105 14.32 1.65 9.35
CA ASP A 105 14.80 0.61 10.27
C ASP A 105 14.24 -0.78 9.93
N GLN A 106 14.19 -1.09 8.63
CA GLN A 106 13.66 -2.33 8.07
C GLN A 106 12.15 -2.52 8.26
N VAL A 107 11.45 -1.46 8.65
CA VAL A 107 10.00 -1.46 8.84
C VAL A 107 9.39 -0.38 7.96
N ALA A 108 8.31 -0.71 7.27
CA ALA A 108 7.60 0.25 6.47
C ALA A 108 6.86 1.24 7.38
N LYS A 109 7.10 2.53 7.17
CA LYS A 109 6.40 3.61 7.86
C LYS A 109 5.51 4.35 6.89
N ILE A 110 4.41 4.87 7.43
CA ILE A 110 3.42 5.57 6.64
C ILE A 110 3.29 6.98 7.18
N TYR A 111 3.40 7.94 6.25
CA TYR A 111 3.18 9.34 6.53
C TYR A 111 2.00 9.79 5.69
N GLU A 112 0.99 10.37 6.33
CA GLU A 112 -0.14 10.88 5.58
C GLU A 112 -0.06 12.39 5.39
N ASP A 113 -0.61 12.83 4.28
CA ASP A 113 -0.72 14.24 3.94
C ASP A 113 -2.13 14.75 4.19
N THR A 114 -3.10 13.88 4.24
CA THR A 114 -4.49 14.19 4.54
C THR A 114 -5.04 13.20 5.55
N SER A 115 -6.26 13.34 5.95
CA SER A 115 -6.79 12.65 7.13
C SER A 115 -6.90 11.12 6.99
N LEU A 116 -5.99 10.42 7.60
CA LEU A 116 -6.18 9.05 8.05
C LEU A 116 -6.94 9.10 9.37
N ARG A 117 -8.13 8.55 9.43
CA ARG A 117 -8.97 8.69 10.60
C ARG A 117 -8.98 7.42 11.44
N CYS A 118 -8.29 7.49 12.55
CA CYS A 118 -8.37 6.49 13.58
C CYS A 118 -8.05 7.17 14.91
N PRO A 119 -9.00 7.28 15.83
CA PRO A 119 -8.80 8.05 17.07
C PRO A 119 -7.62 7.60 17.91
N ASN A 120 -7.26 6.32 17.84
CA ASN A 120 -6.20 5.74 18.64
C ASN A 120 -5.00 5.32 17.82
N CYS A 121 -4.91 5.77 16.57
CA CYS A 121 -3.87 5.31 15.68
C CYS A 121 -2.68 6.24 15.65
N GLN A 122 -1.51 5.64 15.48
CA GLN A 122 -0.30 6.36 15.15
C GLN A 122 -0.02 6.17 13.67
N VAL A 123 0.12 7.27 12.98
CA VAL A 123 0.41 7.25 11.54
C VAL A 123 1.80 6.71 11.27
N ASN A 124 2.72 6.94 12.18
CA ASN A 124 4.10 6.53 12.07
C ASN A 124 4.29 5.19 12.77
N ARG A 125 4.23 4.13 12.03
CA ARG A 125 4.40 2.79 12.58
C ARG A 125 5.70 2.18 12.11
N GLY A 126 6.52 1.92 13.09
CA GLY A 126 7.77 1.24 12.87
C GLY A 126 7.69 -0.23 13.21
#